data_cbf19e138ac4a6aeca9703d09bb53e5d
#
_entry.id   cbf19e138ac4a6aeca9703d09bb53e5d
#
_cell.length_a   1.000
_cell.length_b   1.000
_cell.length_c   1.000
_cell.angle_alpha   90.00
_cell.angle_beta   90.00
_cell.angle_gamma   90.00
#
_symmetry.space_group_name_H-M   'P 1'
#
loop_
_entity.id
_entity.type
_entity.pdbx_description
1 polymer ?
#
loop_
_entity_poly.entity_id
_entity_poly.type
_entity_poly.pdbx_seq_one_letter_code
_entity_poly.pdbx_strand_id
1 'polypeptide(L)'
;MVPTVGIILGSGWGGLGRRVEDPIAIPYSAIPHFPTSAVAGHTSCLLLGRLAGKGVLIMQGRPHYYEGYSMQEVTFPVRVLAALGIGTLILTNAAGGLNPAFQRGDLMLIRDIINLMGVNPLRGPNDERLGPRFPGMRDLCSADCLRVARAVARREGIRLRAGIFAGVSGPSYETAAEIRMLRRLGADAVGMSTVPELIVARHAGIPHLFGISCITNVETGEESPAGDPLTHDGVLAVATKAEGKLTVLLEGIVARL
;
A
#
# COMPACT_ATOMS: atom_id res chain seq x y z
N MET A 1 8.36 20.62 -12.76
CA MET A 1 8.63 20.11 -11.39
C MET A 1 8.97 18.64 -11.52
N VAL A 2 10.07 18.19 -10.88
CA VAL A 2 10.41 16.76 -10.85
C VAL A 2 9.84 16.18 -9.55
N PRO A 3 8.94 15.19 -9.59
CA PRO A 3 8.42 14.56 -8.38
C PRO A 3 9.51 13.69 -7.74
N THR A 4 9.66 13.79 -6.42
CA THR A 4 10.62 12.97 -5.66
C THR A 4 9.93 11.93 -4.78
N VAL A 5 8.64 12.10 -4.53
CA VAL A 5 7.82 11.21 -3.69
C VAL A 5 6.69 10.61 -4.51
N GLY A 6 6.63 9.28 -4.56
CA GLY A 6 5.51 8.51 -5.10
C GLY A 6 4.60 8.05 -3.97
N ILE A 7 3.29 8.12 -4.17
CA ILE A 7 2.30 7.63 -3.21
C ILE A 7 1.31 6.76 -3.98
N ILE A 8 1.13 5.49 -3.55
CA ILE A 8 0.09 4.61 -4.09
C ILE A 8 -1.04 4.53 -3.07
N LEU A 9 -2.19 5.10 -3.44
CA LEU A 9 -3.37 5.10 -2.57
C LEU A 9 -4.16 3.80 -2.71
N GLY A 10 -4.60 3.26 -1.60
CA GLY A 10 -5.57 2.18 -1.53
C GLY A 10 -7.01 2.66 -1.63
N SER A 11 -7.96 1.72 -1.51
CA SER A 11 -9.38 1.99 -1.58
C SER A 11 -9.84 2.93 -0.45
N GLY A 12 -10.68 3.91 -0.77
CA GLY A 12 -11.30 4.82 0.20
C GLY A 12 -10.47 6.06 0.58
N TRP A 13 -9.34 6.35 -0.10
CA TRP A 13 -8.45 7.48 0.28
C TRP A 13 -8.23 8.51 -0.83
N GLY A 14 -9.28 8.80 -1.58
CA GLY A 14 -9.26 9.87 -2.60
C GLY A 14 -9.03 11.28 -2.05
N GLY A 15 -9.26 11.49 -0.76
CA GLY A 15 -9.16 12.80 -0.09
C GLY A 15 -7.78 13.41 -0.10
N LEU A 16 -6.70 12.61 -0.07
CA LEU A 16 -5.36 13.13 -0.19
C LEU A 16 -5.14 13.90 -1.51
N GLY A 17 -5.79 13.46 -2.60
CA GLY A 17 -5.71 14.14 -3.89
C GLY A 17 -6.20 15.58 -3.85
N ARG A 18 -7.19 15.90 -2.99
CA ARG A 18 -7.71 17.27 -2.78
C ARG A 18 -6.74 18.20 -2.06
N ARG A 19 -5.68 17.65 -1.46
CA ARG A 19 -4.63 18.39 -0.75
C ARG A 19 -3.43 18.72 -1.63
N VAL A 20 -3.41 18.18 -2.85
CA VAL A 20 -2.35 18.46 -3.82
C VAL A 20 -2.55 19.84 -4.42
N GLU A 21 -1.52 20.66 -4.38
CA GLU A 21 -1.47 21.98 -4.99
C GLU A 21 -1.08 21.85 -6.47
N ASP A 22 -1.70 22.69 -7.34
CA ASP A 22 -1.49 22.73 -8.79
C ASP A 22 -1.56 21.34 -9.45
N PRO A 23 -2.64 20.56 -9.23
CA PRO A 23 -2.69 19.17 -9.65
C PRO A 23 -2.85 19.03 -11.17
N ILE A 24 -2.01 18.21 -11.78
CA ILE A 24 -2.18 17.70 -13.15
C ILE A 24 -2.66 16.26 -13.03
N ALA A 25 -3.88 16.00 -13.48
CA ALA A 25 -4.50 14.68 -13.45
C ALA A 25 -4.34 13.98 -14.80
N ILE A 26 -3.77 12.78 -14.81
CA ILE A 26 -3.56 11.97 -16.01
C ILE A 26 -4.32 10.65 -15.81
N PRO A 27 -5.42 10.42 -16.54
CA PRO A 27 -6.12 9.13 -16.47
C PRO A 27 -5.17 7.97 -16.85
N TYR A 28 -5.27 6.82 -16.17
CA TYR A 28 -4.44 5.66 -16.52
C TYR A 28 -4.65 5.20 -17.96
N SER A 29 -5.88 5.33 -18.46
CA SER A 29 -6.21 5.02 -19.86
C SER A 29 -5.49 5.88 -20.90
N ALA A 30 -4.97 7.04 -20.50
CA ALA A 30 -4.16 7.91 -21.37
C ALA A 30 -2.67 7.56 -21.37
N ILE A 31 -2.24 6.63 -20.50
CA ILE A 31 -0.84 6.20 -20.41
C ILE A 31 -0.73 4.83 -21.09
N PRO A 32 0.11 4.67 -22.12
CA PRO A 32 0.28 3.40 -22.81
C PRO A 32 0.62 2.26 -21.84
N HIS A 33 -0.07 1.12 -21.99
CA HIS A 33 0.13 -0.11 -21.20
C HIS A 33 -0.14 0.03 -19.68
N PHE A 34 -0.65 1.17 -19.22
CA PHE A 34 -0.93 1.36 -17.80
C PHE A 34 -2.26 0.67 -17.45
N PRO A 35 -2.29 -0.27 -16.51
CA PRO A 35 -3.50 -1.00 -16.15
C PRO A 35 -4.47 -0.09 -15.38
N THR A 36 -5.76 -0.30 -15.61
CA THR A 36 -6.84 0.37 -14.87
C THR A 36 -7.39 -0.56 -13.79
N SER A 37 -8.06 -0.03 -12.79
CA SER A 37 -8.77 -0.83 -11.78
C SER A 37 -10.26 -0.59 -11.88
N ALA A 38 -11.03 -1.68 -11.85
CA ALA A 38 -12.49 -1.66 -11.77
C ALA A 38 -13.01 -1.67 -10.32
N VAL A 39 -12.11 -1.74 -9.34
CA VAL A 39 -12.47 -1.80 -7.92
C VAL A 39 -13.08 -0.49 -7.47
N ALA A 40 -14.23 -0.56 -6.78
CA ALA A 40 -14.90 0.61 -6.21
C ALA A 40 -13.97 1.40 -5.28
N GLY A 41 -13.99 2.73 -5.39
CA GLY A 41 -13.10 3.61 -4.62
C GLY A 41 -11.75 3.90 -5.29
N HIS A 42 -11.49 3.38 -6.51
CA HIS A 42 -10.31 3.70 -7.30
C HIS A 42 -10.68 4.65 -8.46
N THR A 43 -10.00 5.79 -8.53
CA THR A 43 -10.24 6.79 -9.60
C THR A 43 -9.47 6.45 -10.87
N SER A 44 -8.47 5.56 -10.79
CA SER A 44 -7.56 5.19 -11.90
C SER A 44 -6.93 6.41 -12.58
N CYS A 45 -6.35 7.29 -11.76
CA CYS A 45 -5.73 8.54 -12.18
C CYS A 45 -4.36 8.71 -11.51
N LEU A 46 -3.39 9.19 -12.29
CA LEU A 46 -2.10 9.62 -11.81
C LEU A 46 -2.14 11.15 -11.60
N LEU A 47 -1.86 11.58 -10.38
CA LEU A 47 -1.91 12.98 -9.99
C LEU A 47 -0.49 13.49 -9.75
N LEU A 48 -0.05 14.46 -10.54
CA LEU A 48 1.22 15.16 -10.38
C LEU A 48 0.95 16.55 -9.77
N GLY A 49 1.71 16.95 -8.76
CA GLY A 49 1.56 18.27 -8.14
C GLY A 49 2.46 18.43 -6.92
N ARG A 50 2.10 19.34 -6.03
CA ARG A 50 2.83 19.59 -4.78
C ARG A 50 1.98 19.16 -3.58
N LEU A 51 2.64 18.55 -2.62
CA LEU A 51 2.04 18.22 -1.32
C LEU A 51 3.03 18.62 -0.23
N ALA A 52 2.61 19.45 0.69
CA ALA A 52 3.47 19.98 1.76
C ALA A 52 4.83 20.53 1.24
N GLY A 53 4.80 21.24 0.11
CA GLY A 53 5.97 21.87 -0.54
C GLY A 53 6.84 20.93 -1.37
N LYS A 54 6.59 19.63 -1.41
CA LYS A 54 7.34 18.62 -2.19
C LYS A 54 6.62 18.26 -3.47
N GLY A 55 7.39 17.98 -4.54
CA GLY A 55 6.84 17.39 -5.76
C GLY A 55 6.42 15.96 -5.52
N VAL A 56 5.13 15.66 -5.77
CA VAL A 56 4.56 14.33 -5.55
C VAL A 56 3.94 13.78 -6.82
N LEU A 57 3.92 12.46 -6.91
CA LEU A 57 3.21 11.70 -7.92
C LEU A 57 2.34 10.66 -7.22
N ILE A 58 1.02 10.86 -7.29
CA ILE A 58 0.05 10.08 -6.52
C ILE A 58 -0.76 9.20 -7.46
N MET A 59 -0.73 7.91 -7.24
CA MET A 59 -1.64 6.95 -7.87
C MET A 59 -2.96 6.92 -7.06
N GLN A 60 -4.05 7.37 -7.68
CA GLN A 60 -5.39 7.32 -7.08
C GLN A 60 -6.08 5.99 -7.39
N GLY A 61 -5.63 4.96 -6.69
CA GLY A 61 -5.98 3.57 -6.92
C GLY A 61 -4.87 2.79 -7.61
N ARG A 62 -5.03 1.47 -7.63
CA ARG A 62 -4.07 0.51 -8.20
C ARG A 62 -4.77 -0.71 -8.77
N PRO A 63 -4.19 -1.38 -9.79
CA PRO A 63 -4.65 -2.68 -10.24
C PRO A 63 -4.32 -3.76 -9.22
N HIS A 64 -5.14 -4.82 -9.16
CA HIS A 64 -4.90 -5.96 -8.29
C HIS A 64 -4.78 -7.26 -9.09
N TYR A 65 -4.05 -8.21 -8.52
CA TYR A 65 -3.84 -9.51 -9.15
C TYR A 65 -5.16 -10.27 -9.37
N TYR A 66 -6.10 -10.16 -8.41
CA TYR A 66 -7.40 -10.80 -8.52
C TYR A 66 -8.32 -10.21 -9.60
N GLU A 67 -7.98 -9.06 -10.20
CA GLU A 67 -8.69 -8.51 -11.36
C GLU A 67 -8.33 -9.21 -12.68
N GLY A 68 -7.43 -10.21 -12.64
CA GLY A 68 -7.01 -11.00 -13.80
C GLY A 68 -5.72 -10.50 -14.46
N TYR A 69 -5.11 -9.46 -13.95
CA TYR A 69 -3.82 -8.94 -14.43
C TYR A 69 -2.66 -9.88 -14.06
N SER A 70 -1.68 -10.00 -14.93
CA SER A 70 -0.39 -10.61 -14.59
C SER A 70 0.35 -9.80 -13.54
N MET A 71 1.30 -10.42 -12.83
CA MET A 71 2.13 -9.68 -11.85
C MET A 71 2.97 -8.57 -12.50
N GLN A 72 3.35 -8.71 -13.76
CA GLN A 72 4.05 -7.68 -14.54
C GLN A 72 3.15 -6.47 -14.75
N GLU A 73 1.88 -6.68 -15.13
CA GLU A 73 0.91 -5.59 -15.30
C GLU A 73 0.59 -4.93 -13.97
N VAL A 74 0.33 -5.70 -12.90
CA VAL A 74 0.07 -5.13 -11.56
C VAL A 74 1.20 -4.22 -11.09
N THR A 75 2.45 -4.57 -11.40
CA THR A 75 3.62 -3.84 -10.93
C THR A 75 4.23 -2.87 -11.96
N PHE A 76 3.69 -2.83 -13.17
CA PHE A 76 4.13 -1.88 -14.20
C PHE A 76 4.10 -0.41 -13.72
N PRO A 77 3.06 0.04 -13.01
CA PRO A 77 3.05 1.40 -12.45
C PRO A 77 4.28 1.71 -11.60
N VAL A 78 4.74 0.76 -10.79
CA VAL A 78 5.94 0.95 -9.95
C VAL A 78 7.20 1.10 -10.81
N ARG A 79 7.30 0.38 -11.94
CA ARG A 79 8.39 0.57 -12.91
C ARG A 79 8.38 1.97 -13.51
N VAL A 80 7.19 2.49 -13.83
CA VAL A 80 7.03 3.86 -14.33
C VAL A 80 7.48 4.87 -13.27
N LEU A 81 7.07 4.72 -12.01
CA LEU A 81 7.50 5.59 -10.91
C LEU A 81 9.03 5.57 -10.74
N ALA A 82 9.64 4.39 -10.80
CA ALA A 82 11.09 4.25 -10.71
C ALA A 82 11.81 4.93 -11.89
N ALA A 83 11.32 4.76 -13.11
CA ALA A 83 11.87 5.39 -14.31
C ALA A 83 11.75 6.92 -14.28
N LEU A 84 10.74 7.46 -13.61
CA LEU A 84 10.58 8.91 -13.36
C LEU A 84 11.49 9.43 -12.23
N GLY A 85 12.29 8.58 -11.60
CA GLY A 85 13.27 8.98 -10.58
C GLY A 85 12.69 9.21 -9.19
N ILE A 86 11.55 8.57 -8.86
CA ILE A 86 10.99 8.64 -7.51
C ILE A 86 12.00 8.08 -6.48
N GLY A 87 12.39 8.91 -5.51
CA GLY A 87 13.33 8.53 -4.45
C GLY A 87 12.66 7.92 -3.22
N THR A 88 11.40 8.26 -2.97
CA THR A 88 10.61 7.68 -1.87
C THR A 88 9.28 7.17 -2.41
N LEU A 89 8.93 5.92 -2.11
CA LEU A 89 7.63 5.35 -2.44
C LEU A 89 6.87 4.97 -1.17
N ILE A 90 5.68 5.55 -1.02
CA ILE A 90 4.76 5.28 0.08
C ILE A 90 3.57 4.48 -0.47
N LEU A 91 3.31 3.31 0.10
CA LEU A 91 2.16 2.50 -0.27
C LEU A 91 1.12 2.54 0.85
N THR A 92 -0.14 2.68 0.48
CA THR A 92 -1.23 2.60 1.46
C THR A 92 -2.22 1.53 1.05
N ASN A 93 -2.84 0.84 2.00
CA ASN A 93 -3.84 -0.20 1.75
C ASN A 93 -4.86 -0.31 2.88
N ALA A 94 -6.03 -0.87 2.57
CA ALA A 94 -6.93 -1.45 3.55
C ALA A 94 -6.45 -2.88 3.85
N ALA A 95 -6.53 -3.32 5.09
CA ALA A 95 -6.04 -4.62 5.53
C ALA A 95 -6.90 -5.23 6.63
N GLY A 96 -7.05 -6.55 6.62
CA GLY A 96 -7.56 -7.32 7.74
C GLY A 96 -6.50 -7.40 8.85
N GLY A 97 -6.87 -7.02 10.07
CA GLY A 97 -6.01 -7.15 11.25
C GLY A 97 -6.02 -8.59 11.78
N LEU A 98 -4.85 -9.15 11.98
CA LEU A 98 -4.63 -10.48 12.55
C LEU A 98 -4.16 -10.40 14.00
N ASN A 99 -3.55 -9.29 14.38
CA ASN A 99 -3.07 -9.04 15.75
C ASN A 99 -4.25 -8.61 16.63
N PRO A 100 -4.57 -9.35 17.71
CA PRO A 100 -5.71 -9.04 18.58
C PRO A 100 -5.59 -7.71 19.33
N ALA A 101 -4.40 -7.11 19.38
CA ALA A 101 -4.21 -5.78 19.97
C ALA A 101 -4.61 -4.63 19.02
N PHE A 102 -4.91 -4.94 17.76
CA PHE A 102 -5.35 -3.94 16.78
C PHE A 102 -6.85 -3.69 16.88
N GLN A 103 -7.27 -2.54 16.40
CA GLN A 103 -8.66 -2.12 16.36
C GLN A 103 -9.03 -1.60 14.96
N ARG A 104 -10.30 -1.70 14.60
CA ARG A 104 -10.83 -1.11 13.37
C ARG A 104 -10.50 0.39 13.32
N GLY A 105 -9.94 0.86 12.21
CA GLY A 105 -9.48 2.23 12.03
C GLY A 105 -8.08 2.54 12.58
N ASP A 106 -7.36 1.55 13.16
CA ASP A 106 -5.94 1.70 13.47
C ASP A 106 -5.14 1.86 12.16
N LEU A 107 -4.14 2.72 12.16
CA LEU A 107 -3.11 2.78 11.14
C LEU A 107 -1.91 1.95 11.57
N MET A 108 -1.38 1.12 10.67
CA MET A 108 -0.24 0.25 10.92
C MET A 108 0.89 0.53 9.92
N LEU A 109 2.07 0.87 10.42
CA LEU A 109 3.30 0.86 9.61
C LEU A 109 3.69 -0.57 9.26
N ILE A 110 3.89 -0.85 7.99
CA ILE A 110 4.45 -2.11 7.52
C ILE A 110 5.94 -2.10 7.80
N ARG A 111 6.41 -2.98 8.69
CA ARG A 111 7.83 -3.15 9.02
C ARG A 111 8.52 -4.16 8.10
N ASP A 112 7.77 -5.19 7.70
CA ASP A 112 8.22 -6.27 6.84
C ASP A 112 7.01 -6.94 6.19
N ILE A 113 7.27 -7.82 5.22
CA ILE A 113 6.24 -8.50 4.45
C ILE A 113 6.43 -10.02 4.44
N ILE A 114 5.31 -10.73 4.29
CA ILE A 114 5.29 -12.16 3.95
C ILE A 114 4.55 -12.30 2.61
N ASN A 115 5.21 -12.82 1.58
CA ASN A 115 4.58 -13.08 0.29
C ASN A 115 3.93 -14.48 0.27
N LEU A 116 2.62 -14.53 0.41
CA LEU A 116 1.81 -15.75 0.30
C LEU A 116 0.89 -15.73 -0.92
N MET A 117 1.17 -14.88 -1.91
CA MET A 117 0.36 -14.78 -3.14
C MET A 117 0.53 -15.98 -4.09
N GLY A 118 1.44 -16.91 -3.79
CA GLY A 118 1.75 -18.05 -4.66
C GLY A 118 2.57 -17.67 -5.91
N VAL A 119 2.82 -16.40 -6.12
CA VAL A 119 3.56 -15.84 -7.27
C VAL A 119 4.54 -14.75 -6.81
N ASN A 120 5.53 -14.47 -7.70
CA ASN A 120 6.49 -13.39 -7.47
C ASN A 120 6.59 -12.54 -8.75
N PRO A 121 6.50 -11.20 -8.66
CA PRO A 121 6.53 -10.32 -9.82
C PRO A 121 7.86 -10.36 -10.61
N LEU A 122 8.93 -10.89 -10.00
CA LEU A 122 10.24 -11.03 -10.63
C LEU A 122 10.45 -12.39 -11.30
N ARG A 123 9.42 -13.25 -11.34
CA ARG A 123 9.50 -14.54 -12.03
C ARG A 123 9.60 -14.34 -13.54
N GLY A 124 10.54 -15.05 -14.18
CA GLY A 124 10.78 -14.98 -15.61
C GLY A 124 12.20 -14.48 -15.94
N PRO A 125 12.49 -14.16 -17.19
CA PRO A 125 13.76 -13.54 -17.58
C PRO A 125 14.00 -12.22 -16.85
N ASN A 126 15.25 -11.96 -16.44
CA ASN A 126 15.62 -10.70 -15.82
C ASN A 126 16.11 -9.70 -16.87
N ASP A 127 15.76 -8.43 -16.70
CA ASP A 127 16.38 -7.31 -17.41
C ASP A 127 17.24 -6.53 -16.42
N GLU A 128 18.56 -6.64 -16.54
CA GLU A 128 19.53 -6.01 -15.65
C GLU A 128 19.41 -4.47 -15.62
N ARG A 129 18.81 -3.87 -16.65
CA ARG A 129 18.53 -2.43 -16.70
C ARG A 129 17.46 -2.02 -15.68
N LEU A 130 16.59 -2.96 -15.29
CA LEU A 130 15.50 -2.76 -14.34
C LEU A 130 15.88 -3.16 -12.92
N GLY A 131 16.98 -3.90 -12.74
CA GLY A 131 17.49 -4.32 -11.45
C GLY A 131 18.14 -5.71 -11.45
N PRO A 132 18.76 -6.12 -10.34
CA PRO A 132 19.52 -7.36 -10.25
C PRO A 132 18.59 -8.59 -10.25
N ARG A 133 19.03 -9.71 -10.80
CA ARG A 133 18.28 -10.98 -10.82
C ARG A 133 17.77 -11.40 -9.44
N PHE A 134 18.57 -11.18 -8.41
CA PHE A 134 18.27 -11.57 -7.01
C PHE A 134 18.41 -10.35 -6.08
N PRO A 135 17.37 -9.49 -5.96
CA PRO A 135 17.42 -8.34 -5.07
C PRO A 135 17.40 -8.78 -3.60
N GLY A 136 18.21 -8.12 -2.77
CA GLY A 136 18.18 -8.33 -1.32
C GLY A 136 16.89 -7.71 -0.74
N MET A 137 16.10 -8.52 -0.02
CA MET A 137 14.82 -8.10 0.57
C MET A 137 14.94 -7.79 2.08
N ARG A 138 16.11 -7.98 2.68
CA ARG A 138 16.35 -7.57 4.07
C ARG A 138 16.24 -6.05 4.16
N ASP A 139 15.69 -5.55 5.24
CA ASP A 139 15.50 -4.11 5.47
C ASP A 139 14.72 -3.43 4.33
N LEU A 140 13.67 -4.11 3.84
CA LEU A 140 12.82 -3.63 2.75
C LEU A 140 12.22 -2.26 3.05
N CYS A 141 11.66 -2.10 4.24
CA CYS A 141 11.09 -0.83 4.68
C CYS A 141 12.16 0.07 5.31
N SER A 142 12.33 1.28 4.80
CA SER A 142 13.33 2.25 5.24
C SER A 142 13.16 2.61 6.72
N ALA A 143 14.18 2.31 7.54
CA ALA A 143 14.17 2.61 8.97
C ALA A 143 14.00 4.11 9.23
N ASP A 144 14.59 4.98 8.40
CA ASP A 144 14.46 6.43 8.51
C ASP A 144 13.03 6.88 8.24
N CYS A 145 12.40 6.38 7.18
CA CYS A 145 11.00 6.69 6.89
C CYS A 145 10.07 6.21 8.01
N LEU A 146 10.29 5.01 8.55
CA LEU A 146 9.53 4.51 9.69
C LEU A 146 9.71 5.38 10.94
N ARG A 147 10.92 5.91 11.16
CA ARG A 147 11.21 6.83 12.27
C ARG A 147 10.49 8.17 12.07
N VAL A 148 10.52 8.73 10.87
CA VAL A 148 9.80 9.95 10.51
C VAL A 148 8.30 9.77 10.71
N ALA A 149 7.72 8.68 10.20
CA ALA A 149 6.30 8.40 10.34
C ALA A 149 5.86 8.30 11.82
N ARG A 150 6.65 7.64 12.67
CA ARG A 150 6.38 7.57 14.11
C ARG A 150 6.49 8.94 14.80
N ALA A 151 7.43 9.78 14.39
CA ALA A 151 7.60 11.12 14.95
C ALA A 151 6.40 12.02 14.58
N VAL A 152 5.94 11.95 13.33
CA VAL A 152 4.74 12.67 12.86
C VAL A 152 3.51 12.17 13.62
N ALA A 153 3.29 10.87 13.70
CA ALA A 153 2.14 10.30 14.39
C ALA A 153 2.06 10.75 15.86
N ARG A 154 3.21 10.75 16.58
CA ARG A 154 3.26 11.26 17.96
C ARG A 154 2.89 12.75 18.04
N ARG A 155 3.41 13.57 17.13
CA ARG A 155 3.10 15.00 17.11
C ARG A 155 1.61 15.27 16.85
N GLU A 156 1.01 14.52 15.96
CA GLU A 156 -0.40 14.67 15.56
C GLU A 156 -1.37 13.89 16.46
N GLY A 157 -0.91 13.25 17.52
CA GLY A 157 -1.74 12.44 18.41
C GLY A 157 -2.36 11.22 17.75
N ILE A 158 -1.76 10.74 16.64
CA ILE A 158 -2.24 9.59 15.88
C ILE A 158 -1.67 8.31 16.48
N ARG A 159 -2.55 7.39 16.88
CA ARG A 159 -2.16 6.03 17.28
C ARG A 159 -1.66 5.27 16.06
N LEU A 160 -0.37 5.01 15.99
CA LEU A 160 0.27 4.32 14.88
C LEU A 160 0.84 2.98 15.35
N ARG A 161 0.27 1.89 14.83
CA ARG A 161 0.75 0.53 15.05
C ARG A 161 1.95 0.24 14.16
N ALA A 162 2.59 -0.90 14.36
CA ALA A 162 3.61 -1.41 13.46
C ALA A 162 3.53 -2.93 13.43
N GLY A 163 3.69 -3.53 12.27
CA GLY A 163 3.51 -4.97 12.12
C GLY A 163 4.06 -5.52 10.80
N ILE A 164 3.92 -6.84 10.65
CA ILE A 164 4.26 -7.61 9.45
C ILE A 164 2.99 -7.77 8.61
N PHE A 165 3.09 -7.44 7.33
CA PHE A 165 1.97 -7.53 6.38
C PHE A 165 2.11 -8.79 5.52
N ALA A 166 1.08 -9.64 5.53
CA ALA A 166 0.99 -10.80 4.63
C ALA A 166 0.21 -10.43 3.36
N GLY A 167 0.79 -10.68 2.20
CA GLY A 167 0.12 -10.56 0.91
C GLY A 167 -0.46 -11.89 0.48
N VAL A 168 -1.75 -11.92 0.14
CA VAL A 168 -2.47 -13.07 -0.44
C VAL A 168 -3.07 -12.68 -1.79
N SER A 169 -3.39 -13.67 -2.62
CA SER A 169 -3.90 -13.40 -3.98
C SER A 169 -5.34 -12.89 -4.02
N GLY A 170 -6.19 -13.28 -3.09
CA GLY A 170 -7.64 -13.05 -3.18
C GLY A 170 -8.27 -13.82 -4.35
N PRO A 171 -9.50 -13.49 -4.79
CA PRO A 171 -10.38 -12.43 -4.27
C PRO A 171 -11.18 -12.83 -3.01
N SER A 172 -11.16 -14.13 -2.61
CA SER A 172 -11.83 -14.56 -1.38
C SER A 172 -11.13 -13.99 -0.15
N TYR A 173 -11.91 -13.61 0.85
CA TYR A 173 -11.38 -13.39 2.19
C TYR A 173 -10.92 -14.69 2.81
N GLU A 174 -10.09 -14.58 3.83
CA GLU A 174 -9.45 -15.70 4.49
C GLU A 174 -10.46 -16.53 5.31
N THR A 175 -10.30 -17.83 5.26
CA THR A 175 -11.00 -18.76 6.19
C THR A 175 -10.42 -18.63 7.60
N ALA A 176 -11.15 -19.05 8.62
CA ALA A 176 -10.66 -19.07 10.00
C ALA A 176 -9.35 -19.90 10.15
N ALA A 177 -9.18 -20.96 9.35
CA ALA A 177 -7.96 -21.76 9.34
C ALA A 177 -6.77 -20.99 8.76
N GLU A 178 -6.97 -20.25 7.66
CA GLU A 178 -5.96 -19.39 7.05
C GLU A 178 -5.58 -18.23 7.99
N ILE A 179 -6.53 -17.61 8.67
CA ILE A 179 -6.26 -16.58 9.68
C ILE A 179 -5.36 -17.14 10.81
N ARG A 180 -5.68 -18.32 11.34
CA ARG A 180 -4.84 -18.97 12.35
C ARG A 180 -3.44 -19.30 11.82
N MET A 181 -3.34 -19.75 10.56
CA MET A 181 -2.05 -20.01 9.89
C MET A 181 -1.23 -18.73 9.77
N LEU A 182 -1.81 -17.64 9.22
CA LEU A 182 -1.15 -16.35 9.03
C LEU A 182 -0.62 -15.78 10.35
N ARG A 183 -1.41 -15.86 11.42
CA ARG A 183 -0.98 -15.46 12.77
C ARG A 183 0.20 -16.29 13.27
N ARG A 184 0.20 -17.62 13.07
CA ARG A 184 1.33 -18.48 13.44
C ARG A 184 2.59 -18.19 12.64
N LEU A 185 2.47 -17.72 11.40
CA LEU A 185 3.59 -17.26 10.59
C LEU A 185 4.12 -15.88 11.03
N GLY A 186 3.46 -15.23 11.98
CA GLY A 186 3.89 -13.94 12.52
C GLY A 186 3.34 -12.73 11.79
N ALA A 187 2.32 -12.89 10.95
CA ALA A 187 1.65 -11.75 10.31
C ALA A 187 0.74 -11.01 11.31
N ASP A 188 0.79 -9.68 11.26
CA ASP A 188 -0.06 -8.77 12.03
C ASP A 188 -1.26 -8.25 11.25
N ALA A 189 -1.16 -8.24 9.92
CA ALA A 189 -2.23 -7.85 9.00
C ALA A 189 -2.12 -8.62 7.67
N VAL A 190 -3.23 -8.71 6.94
CA VAL A 190 -3.33 -9.40 5.65
C VAL A 190 -4.07 -8.54 4.63
N GLY A 191 -3.71 -8.68 3.37
CA GLY A 191 -4.41 -8.04 2.25
C GLY A 191 -3.92 -8.52 0.89
N MET A 192 -4.58 -8.03 -0.16
CA MET A 192 -4.47 -8.56 -1.52
C MET A 192 -3.66 -7.64 -2.47
N SER A 193 -2.75 -6.82 -1.92
CA SER A 193 -1.94 -5.84 -2.67
C SER A 193 -0.61 -5.59 -1.97
N THR A 194 0.13 -4.54 -2.39
CA THR A 194 1.28 -3.94 -1.67
C THR A 194 2.56 -4.78 -1.72
N VAL A 195 2.48 -6.09 -1.51
CA VAL A 195 3.65 -6.98 -1.52
C VAL A 195 4.34 -6.99 -2.89
N PRO A 196 3.64 -7.18 -4.03
CA PRO A 196 4.26 -7.13 -5.34
C PRO A 196 4.91 -5.79 -5.65
N GLU A 197 4.22 -4.70 -5.30
CA GLU A 197 4.73 -3.35 -5.53
C GLU A 197 6.00 -3.06 -4.72
N LEU A 198 6.05 -3.48 -3.44
CA LEU A 198 7.26 -3.37 -2.61
C LEU A 198 8.42 -4.19 -3.17
N ILE A 199 8.16 -5.42 -3.65
CA ILE A 199 9.18 -6.27 -4.27
C ILE A 199 9.77 -5.60 -5.52
N VAL A 200 8.92 -5.09 -6.41
CA VAL A 200 9.37 -4.44 -7.64
C VAL A 200 10.03 -3.09 -7.36
N ALA A 201 9.54 -2.32 -6.40
CA ALA A 201 10.16 -1.07 -6.00
C ALA A 201 11.59 -1.30 -5.47
N ARG A 202 11.79 -2.34 -4.66
CA ARG A 202 13.11 -2.74 -4.16
C ARG A 202 14.03 -3.20 -5.29
N HIS A 203 13.50 -4.03 -6.19
CA HIS A 203 14.24 -4.47 -7.38
C HIS A 203 14.67 -3.31 -8.28
N ALA A 204 13.80 -2.31 -8.46
CA ALA A 204 14.06 -1.13 -9.26
C ALA A 204 14.98 -0.10 -8.59
N GLY A 205 15.45 -0.38 -7.37
CA GLY A 205 16.41 0.47 -6.66
C GLY A 205 15.82 1.74 -6.07
N ILE A 206 14.49 1.82 -5.85
CA ILE A 206 13.90 2.96 -5.12
C ILE A 206 14.45 2.93 -3.68
N PRO A 207 15.16 3.99 -3.25
CA PRO A 207 15.95 3.92 -2.01
C PRO A 207 15.09 3.90 -0.73
N HIS A 208 13.94 4.58 -0.74
CA HIS A 208 13.11 4.71 0.44
C HIS A 208 11.71 4.14 0.21
N LEU A 209 11.41 3.02 0.88
CA LEU A 209 10.16 2.28 0.75
C LEU A 209 9.51 2.11 2.12
N PHE A 210 8.22 2.31 2.20
CA PHE A 210 7.42 1.85 3.35
C PHE A 210 5.93 1.82 3.00
N GLY A 211 5.15 1.12 3.84
CA GLY A 211 3.72 1.02 3.68
C GLY A 211 2.97 1.41 4.95
N ILE A 212 1.74 1.86 4.78
CA ILE A 212 0.77 2.13 5.86
C ILE A 212 -0.52 1.39 5.53
N SER A 213 -0.92 0.48 6.40
CA SER A 213 -2.21 -0.21 6.33
C SER A 213 -3.24 0.48 7.22
N CYS A 214 -4.47 0.62 6.75
CA CYS A 214 -5.61 0.86 7.62
C CYS A 214 -6.24 -0.49 7.98
N ILE A 215 -6.37 -0.77 9.26
CA ILE A 215 -7.01 -1.98 9.76
C ILE A 215 -8.53 -1.81 9.67
N THR A 216 -9.17 -2.51 8.73
CA THR A 216 -10.59 -2.33 8.45
C THR A 216 -11.49 -3.31 9.20
N ASN A 217 -10.97 -4.45 9.57
CA ASN A 217 -11.57 -5.49 10.39
C ASN A 217 -10.48 -6.16 11.22
N VAL A 218 -10.86 -6.86 12.27
CA VAL A 218 -9.91 -7.67 13.07
C VAL A 218 -10.49 -9.06 13.21
N GLU A 219 -9.74 -10.05 12.72
CA GLU A 219 -10.11 -11.45 12.70
C GLU A 219 -9.06 -12.26 13.46
N THR A 220 -9.50 -13.02 14.45
CA THR A 220 -8.59 -13.84 15.27
C THR A 220 -8.60 -15.32 14.86
N GLY A 221 -9.49 -15.71 13.97
CA GLY A 221 -9.68 -17.11 13.54
C GLY A 221 -10.40 -17.95 14.58
N GLU A 222 -10.98 -17.33 15.59
CA GLU A 222 -11.93 -17.96 16.52
C GLU A 222 -13.32 -17.96 15.89
N GLU A 223 -14.16 -18.93 16.26
CA GLU A 223 -15.56 -18.93 15.83
C GLU A 223 -16.23 -17.68 16.40
N SER A 224 -16.52 -16.73 15.54
CA SER A 224 -17.30 -15.57 15.93
C SER A 224 -18.78 -15.98 15.97
N PRO A 225 -19.52 -15.72 17.06
CA PRO A 225 -20.97 -15.76 16.99
C PRO A 225 -21.37 -14.82 15.87
N ALA A 226 -22.31 -15.23 15.01
CA ALA A 226 -22.71 -14.57 13.76
C ALA A 226 -22.59 -13.03 13.82
N GLY A 227 -21.42 -12.54 13.45
CA GLY A 227 -21.14 -11.12 13.28
C GLY A 227 -21.51 -10.68 11.87
N ASP A 228 -21.54 -9.37 11.62
CA ASP A 228 -21.77 -8.85 10.28
C ASP A 228 -20.75 -9.44 9.30
N PRO A 229 -21.20 -9.96 8.15
CA PRO A 229 -20.30 -10.53 7.16
C PRO A 229 -19.28 -9.47 6.72
N LEU A 230 -18.02 -9.89 6.55
CA LEU A 230 -16.99 -9.03 5.99
C LEU A 230 -17.36 -8.71 4.53
N THR A 231 -17.59 -7.42 4.25
CA THR A 231 -17.97 -6.94 2.92
C THR A 231 -17.02 -5.84 2.46
N HIS A 232 -16.90 -5.67 1.15
CA HIS A 232 -16.09 -4.57 0.59
C HIS A 232 -16.63 -3.19 1.02
N ASP A 233 -17.93 -3.00 1.08
CA ASP A 233 -18.57 -1.75 1.56
C ASP A 233 -18.21 -1.46 3.01
N GLY A 234 -18.18 -2.49 3.87
CA GLY A 234 -17.73 -2.36 5.26
C GLY A 234 -16.27 -1.94 5.36
N VAL A 235 -15.41 -2.50 4.52
CA VAL A 235 -13.99 -2.13 4.40
C VAL A 235 -13.85 -0.66 3.98
N LEU A 236 -14.57 -0.24 2.93
CA LEU A 236 -14.57 1.14 2.45
C LEU A 236 -15.07 2.13 3.52
N ALA A 237 -16.14 1.80 4.23
CA ALA A 237 -16.70 2.66 5.27
C ALA A 237 -15.68 2.93 6.42
N VAL A 238 -14.90 1.91 6.82
CA VAL A 238 -13.86 2.09 7.84
C VAL A 238 -12.67 2.89 7.28
N ALA A 239 -12.23 2.59 6.06
CA ALA A 239 -11.15 3.31 5.41
C ALA A 239 -11.48 4.80 5.27
N THR A 240 -12.68 5.13 4.81
CA THR A 240 -13.16 6.52 4.68
C THR A 240 -13.18 7.25 6.03
N LYS A 241 -13.60 6.59 7.12
CA LYS A 241 -13.54 7.19 8.47
C LYS A 241 -12.10 7.46 8.93
N ALA A 242 -11.14 6.66 8.48
CA ALA A 242 -9.73 6.84 8.81
C ALA A 242 -9.00 7.83 7.89
N GLU A 243 -9.62 8.27 6.78
CA GLU A 243 -9.02 9.11 5.74
C GLU A 243 -8.38 10.38 6.29
N GLY A 244 -9.07 11.09 7.18
CA GLY A 244 -8.54 12.32 7.78
C GLY A 244 -7.23 12.11 8.54
N LYS A 245 -7.15 11.03 9.34
CA LYS A 245 -5.93 10.67 10.09
C LYS A 245 -4.79 10.30 9.15
N LEU A 246 -5.08 9.51 8.11
CA LEU A 246 -4.08 9.11 7.13
C LEU A 246 -3.56 10.30 6.33
N THR A 247 -4.44 11.20 5.90
CA THR A 247 -4.07 12.43 5.18
C THR A 247 -3.11 13.30 6.00
N VAL A 248 -3.45 13.58 7.27
CA VAL A 248 -2.58 14.34 8.18
C VAL A 248 -1.22 13.65 8.36
N LEU A 249 -1.23 12.31 8.52
CA LEU A 249 0.00 11.54 8.68
C LEU A 249 0.87 11.63 7.41
N LEU A 250 0.29 11.42 6.22
CA LEU A 250 1.02 11.45 4.95
C LEU A 250 1.58 12.86 4.65
N GLU A 251 0.79 13.92 4.82
CA GLU A 251 1.26 15.30 4.67
C GLU A 251 2.43 15.60 5.60
N GLY A 252 2.29 15.23 6.87
CA GLY A 252 3.34 15.43 7.85
C GLY A 252 4.62 14.63 7.57
N ILE A 253 4.51 13.44 6.97
CA ILE A 253 5.65 12.63 6.51
C ILE A 253 6.29 13.31 5.29
N VAL A 254 5.52 13.61 4.26
CA VAL A 254 6.02 14.24 3.02
C VAL A 254 6.77 15.55 3.32
N ALA A 255 6.26 16.36 4.24
CA ALA A 255 6.93 17.59 4.66
C ALA A 255 8.34 17.38 5.25
N ARG A 256 8.69 16.15 5.67
CA ARG A 256 9.95 15.80 6.35
C ARG A 256 10.89 14.91 5.53
N LEU A 257 10.45 14.47 4.37
CA LEU A 257 11.27 13.82 3.37
C LEU A 257 12.02 14.87 2.53
#